data_cbd28426c8b30fb7105ef4fb2e24a452
#
_entry.id   cbd28426c8b30fb7105ef4fb2e24a452
#
_cell.length_a   1.000
_cell.length_b   1.000
_cell.length_c   1.000
_cell.angle_alpha   90.00
_cell.angle_beta   90.00
_cell.angle_gamma   90.00
#
_symmetry.space_group_name_H-M   'P 1'
#
loop_
_entity.id
_entity.type
_entity.pdbx_description
1 polymer ?
#
loop_
_entity_poly.entity_id
_entity_poly.type
_entity_poly.pdbx_seq_one_letter_code
_entity_poly.pdbx_strand_id
1 'polypeptide(L)'
;LVAETLGLPYVYVRSAPKDHGLENLIEGNLKPGQKVVVIEDLISTGGSSLKAVEAIRNAGCEVIGMAAIFTYGFPVAARKFKSAQVELITLSNYNAMLETALETNYIKPEDLETLQEWRKDPASWQGPNNNTPSV
;
A
#
# COMPACT_ATOMS: atom_id res chain seq x y z
N LEU A 1 6.34 16.80 -3.17
CA LEU A 1 5.84 17.43 -1.92
C LEU A 1 6.68 17.00 -0.71
N VAL A 2 6.67 15.70 -0.27
CA VAL A 2 7.40 15.26 0.93
C VAL A 2 8.90 15.54 0.85
N ALA A 3 9.56 15.11 -0.24
CA ALA A 3 10.98 15.34 -0.45
C ALA A 3 11.34 16.84 -0.48
N GLU A 4 10.51 17.65 -1.15
CA GLU A 4 10.69 19.10 -1.19
C GLU A 4 10.58 19.72 0.19
N THR A 5 9.57 19.34 0.98
CA THR A 5 9.38 19.84 2.35
C THR A 5 10.56 19.48 3.26
N LEU A 6 11.16 18.31 3.04
CA LEU A 6 12.32 17.85 3.82
C LEU A 6 13.68 18.30 3.23
N GLY A 7 13.68 18.97 2.08
CA GLY A 7 14.93 19.35 1.39
C GLY A 7 15.74 18.16 0.90
N LEU A 8 15.09 17.04 0.56
CA LEU A 8 15.74 15.80 0.14
C LEU A 8 15.58 15.57 -1.37
N PRO A 9 16.53 14.86 -1.99
CA PRO A 9 16.38 14.41 -3.38
C PRO A 9 15.15 13.53 -3.57
N TYR A 10 14.59 13.56 -4.76
CA TYR A 10 13.42 12.77 -5.15
C TYR A 10 13.68 12.00 -6.44
N VAL A 11 13.22 10.76 -6.47
CA VAL A 11 13.11 9.96 -7.68
C VAL A 11 11.71 9.37 -7.79
N TYR A 12 11.28 9.11 -9.00
CA TYR A 12 9.99 8.48 -9.28
C TYR A 12 10.21 7.07 -9.82
N VAL A 13 9.52 6.09 -9.25
CA VAL A 13 9.54 4.71 -9.73
C VAL A 13 8.26 4.43 -10.49
N ARG A 14 8.40 4.08 -11.76
CA ARG A 14 7.27 3.80 -12.66
C ARG A 14 6.71 2.41 -12.39
N SER A 15 5.42 2.24 -12.65
CA SER A 15 4.75 0.94 -12.59
C SER A 15 5.10 0.01 -13.76
N ALA A 16 5.54 0.58 -14.89
CA ALA A 16 5.95 -0.14 -16.08
C ALA A 16 7.08 0.59 -16.83
N PRO A 17 7.95 -0.14 -17.55
CA PRO A 17 8.98 0.47 -18.41
C PRO A 17 8.39 1.37 -19.49
N LYS A 18 9.11 2.42 -19.88
CA LYS A 18 8.64 3.42 -20.84
C LYS A 18 8.63 2.93 -22.30
N ASP A 19 9.53 2.03 -22.67
CA ASP A 19 9.69 1.50 -24.03
C ASP A 19 10.30 0.10 -24.04
N HIS A 20 10.13 -0.63 -25.14
CA HIS A 20 10.70 -1.93 -25.37
C HIS A 20 12.24 -1.88 -25.30
N GLY A 21 12.84 -2.40 -24.26
CA GLY A 21 14.28 -2.66 -24.15
C GLY A 21 15.06 -1.86 -23.11
N LEU A 22 14.47 -0.94 -22.37
CA LEU A 22 15.13 -0.27 -21.24
C LEU A 22 14.41 -0.59 -19.94
N GLU A 23 15.03 -1.43 -19.14
CA GLU A 23 14.55 -1.88 -17.83
C GLU A 23 14.57 -0.78 -16.74
N ASN A 24 14.66 0.49 -17.12
CA ASN A 24 14.76 1.57 -16.15
C ASN A 24 13.37 2.04 -15.71
N LEU A 25 12.92 1.54 -14.57
CA LEU A 25 11.70 1.99 -13.91
C LEU A 25 11.89 3.30 -13.13
N ILE A 26 13.14 3.74 -12.91
CA ILE A 26 13.47 4.87 -12.03
C ILE A 26 13.71 6.12 -12.88
N GLU A 27 12.93 7.15 -12.62
CA GLU A 27 13.13 8.50 -13.15
C GLU A 27 13.75 9.40 -12.09
N GLY A 28 14.85 10.05 -12.45
CA GLY A 28 15.61 10.91 -11.56
C GLY A 28 17.05 10.42 -11.34
N ASN A 29 17.77 11.11 -10.49
CA ASN A 29 19.16 10.83 -10.22
C ASN A 29 19.33 10.00 -8.94
N LEU A 30 19.30 8.68 -9.09
CA LEU A 30 19.56 7.74 -8.02
C LEU A 30 20.97 7.15 -8.18
N LYS A 31 21.79 7.23 -7.11
CA LYS A 31 23.16 6.71 -7.11
C LYS A 31 23.25 5.47 -6.22
N PRO A 32 23.99 4.43 -6.63
CA PRO A 32 24.25 3.27 -5.79
C PRO A 32 24.78 3.66 -4.40
N GLY A 33 24.37 2.94 -3.38
CA GLY A 33 24.74 3.19 -1.99
C GLY A 33 23.88 4.21 -1.25
N GLN A 34 22.95 4.88 -1.93
CA GLN A 34 22.02 5.80 -1.25
C GLN A 34 20.98 5.03 -0.42
N LYS A 35 20.57 5.66 0.68
CA LYS A 35 19.47 5.20 1.53
C LYS A 35 18.18 5.88 1.09
N VAL A 36 17.14 5.08 0.90
CA VAL A 36 15.87 5.52 0.32
C VAL A 36 14.70 5.15 1.24
N VAL A 37 13.78 6.09 1.45
CA VAL A 37 12.45 5.86 1.98
C VAL A 37 11.47 5.91 0.82
N VAL A 38 10.63 4.90 0.69
CA VAL A 38 9.56 4.87 -0.31
C VAL A 38 8.32 5.55 0.25
N ILE A 39 7.74 6.46 -0.52
CA ILE A 39 6.49 7.15 -0.16
C ILE A 39 5.39 6.67 -1.08
N GLU A 40 4.29 6.23 -0.48
CA GLU A 40 3.10 5.72 -1.16
C GLU A 40 1.84 6.43 -0.67
N ASP A 41 0.79 6.41 -1.46
CA ASP A 41 -0.54 6.87 -1.04
C ASP A 41 -1.32 5.75 -0.34
N LEU A 42 -1.39 4.58 -0.95
CA LEU A 42 -2.26 3.48 -0.56
C LEU A 42 -1.56 2.12 -0.65
N ILE A 43 -1.64 1.35 0.41
CA ILE A 43 -1.25 -0.06 0.41
C ILE A 43 -2.50 -0.95 0.37
N SER A 44 -2.67 -1.63 -0.74
CA SER A 44 -3.67 -2.68 -0.95
C SER A 44 -3.03 -4.06 -0.69
N THR A 45 -2.69 -4.80 -1.73
CA THR A 45 -1.99 -6.09 -1.62
C THR A 45 -0.47 -5.95 -1.45
N GLY A 46 0.06 -4.76 -1.67
CA GLY A 46 1.49 -4.45 -1.55
C GLY A 46 2.33 -4.79 -2.77
N GLY A 47 1.73 -5.35 -3.84
CA GLY A 47 2.48 -5.82 -5.01
C GLY A 47 3.22 -4.72 -5.76
N SER A 48 2.54 -3.63 -6.12
CA SER A 48 3.12 -2.50 -6.85
C SER A 48 4.18 -1.77 -6.02
N SER A 49 3.89 -1.54 -4.75
CA SER A 49 4.81 -0.86 -3.82
C SER A 49 6.10 -1.65 -3.64
N LEU A 50 6.02 -2.98 -3.52
CA LEU A 50 7.20 -3.83 -3.39
C LEU A 50 7.99 -3.98 -4.68
N LYS A 51 7.37 -3.84 -5.86
CA LYS A 51 8.10 -3.72 -7.13
C LYS A 51 8.97 -2.46 -7.15
N ALA A 52 8.51 -1.35 -6.61
CA ALA A 52 9.31 -0.15 -6.45
C ALA A 52 10.52 -0.39 -5.55
N VAL A 53 10.34 -1.08 -4.44
CA VAL A 53 11.44 -1.48 -3.53
C VAL A 53 12.47 -2.33 -4.26
N GLU A 54 12.02 -3.32 -5.03
CA GLU A 54 12.90 -4.18 -5.81
C GLU A 54 13.72 -3.40 -6.84
N ALA A 55 13.08 -2.49 -7.59
CA ALA A 55 13.76 -1.64 -8.55
C ALA A 55 14.85 -0.78 -7.90
N ILE A 56 14.59 -0.20 -6.74
CA ILE A 56 15.54 0.61 -5.98
C ILE A 56 16.71 -0.25 -5.48
N ARG A 57 16.44 -1.43 -4.96
CA ARG A 57 17.47 -2.38 -4.52
C ARG A 57 18.33 -2.86 -5.69
N ASN A 58 17.73 -3.15 -6.84
CA ASN A 58 18.46 -3.54 -8.06
C ASN A 58 19.35 -2.40 -8.59
N ALA A 59 19.03 -1.16 -8.30
CA ALA A 59 19.89 0.00 -8.59
C ALA A 59 21.05 0.16 -7.59
N GLY A 60 21.23 -0.75 -6.65
CA GLY A 60 22.30 -0.74 -5.66
C GLY A 60 22.04 0.14 -4.44
N CYS A 61 20.78 0.52 -4.19
CA CYS A 61 20.40 1.36 -3.06
C CYS A 61 19.79 0.55 -1.92
N GLU A 62 19.85 1.10 -0.72
CA GLU A 62 19.23 0.55 0.47
C GLU A 62 17.84 1.16 0.67
N VAL A 63 16.79 0.33 0.76
CA VAL A 63 15.46 0.77 1.18
C VAL A 63 15.36 0.61 2.69
N ILE A 64 15.32 1.72 3.41
CA ILE A 64 15.26 1.73 4.88
C ILE A 64 13.84 1.61 5.41
N GLY A 65 12.84 1.84 4.59
CA GLY A 65 11.43 1.69 4.95
C GLY A 65 10.50 2.29 3.92
N MET A 66 9.21 2.14 4.19
CA MET A 66 8.12 2.70 3.39
C MET A 66 7.13 3.42 4.30
N ALA A 67 6.70 4.60 3.89
CA ALA A 67 5.62 5.33 4.54
C ALA A 67 4.46 5.51 3.56
N ALA A 68 3.23 5.21 4.01
CA ALA A 68 2.02 5.38 3.22
C ALA A 68 0.96 6.16 3.99
N ILE A 69 0.03 6.77 3.27
CA ILE A 69 -1.08 7.49 3.90
C ILE A 69 -2.06 6.49 4.52
N PHE A 70 -2.39 5.43 3.78
CA PHE A 70 -3.44 4.48 4.17
C PHE A 70 -3.09 3.04 3.82
N THR A 71 -3.55 2.10 4.63
CA THR A 71 -3.54 0.66 4.31
C THR A 71 -4.88 0.01 4.62
N TYR A 72 -5.31 -0.90 3.76
CA TYR A 72 -6.43 -1.80 4.06
C TYR A 72 -6.07 -2.83 5.14
N GLY A 73 -4.78 -3.08 5.38
CA GLY A 73 -4.33 -4.07 6.35
C GLY A 73 -4.61 -5.51 5.93
N PHE A 74 -4.58 -5.80 4.64
CA PHE A 74 -4.77 -7.17 4.17
C PHE A 74 -3.66 -8.09 4.66
N PRO A 75 -3.98 -9.31 5.12
CA PRO A 75 -2.97 -10.26 5.58
C PRO A 75 -1.91 -10.58 4.54
N VAL A 76 -2.29 -10.59 3.25
CA VAL A 76 -1.35 -10.80 2.15
C VAL A 76 -0.29 -9.71 2.06
N ALA A 77 -0.66 -8.45 2.29
CA ALA A 77 0.28 -7.33 2.31
C ALA A 77 1.26 -7.47 3.45
N ALA A 78 0.79 -7.74 4.67
CA ALA A 78 1.64 -7.94 5.83
C ALA A 78 2.69 -9.04 5.60
N ARG A 79 2.29 -10.17 5.03
CA ARG A 79 3.22 -11.27 4.69
C ARG A 79 4.25 -10.85 3.65
N LYS A 80 3.84 -10.16 2.59
CA LYS A 80 4.75 -9.70 1.52
C LYS A 80 5.78 -8.70 2.04
N PHE A 81 5.35 -7.72 2.84
CA PHE A 81 6.27 -6.74 3.44
C PHE A 81 7.27 -7.40 4.39
N LYS A 82 6.81 -8.35 5.20
CA LYS A 82 7.69 -9.13 6.08
C LYS A 82 8.70 -9.95 5.28
N SER A 83 8.26 -10.64 4.22
CA SER A 83 9.14 -11.44 3.36
C SER A 83 10.16 -10.58 2.61
N ALA A 84 9.77 -9.37 2.19
CA ALA A 84 10.65 -8.41 1.53
C ALA A 84 11.56 -7.66 2.51
N GLN A 85 11.39 -7.85 3.81
CA GLN A 85 12.13 -7.14 4.85
C GLN A 85 12.02 -5.61 4.68
N VAL A 86 10.80 -5.12 4.50
CA VAL A 86 10.48 -3.70 4.43
C VAL A 86 9.57 -3.32 5.60
N GLU A 87 10.02 -2.39 6.41
CA GLU A 87 9.20 -1.78 7.43
C GLU A 87 8.19 -0.82 6.79
N LEU A 88 6.92 -0.98 7.13
CA LEU A 88 5.83 -0.13 6.64
C LEU A 88 5.24 0.67 7.80
N ILE A 89 5.20 1.99 7.62
CA ILE A 89 4.51 2.92 8.51
C ILE A 89 3.35 3.54 7.75
N THR A 90 2.16 3.60 8.35
CA THR A 90 0.99 4.23 7.74
C THR A 90 0.37 5.26 8.67
N LEU A 91 -0.18 6.32 8.09
CA LEU A 91 -0.86 7.37 8.85
C LEU A 91 -2.24 6.94 9.31
N SER A 92 -2.93 6.14 8.50
CA SER A 92 -4.25 5.60 8.81
C SER A 92 -4.42 4.19 8.26
N ASN A 93 -5.48 3.52 8.68
CA ASN A 93 -5.80 2.16 8.28
C ASN A 93 -7.31 1.93 8.20
N TYR A 94 -7.69 0.77 7.70
CA TYR A 94 -9.09 0.39 7.48
C TYR A 94 -9.93 0.39 8.76
N ASN A 95 -9.40 -0.07 9.89
CA ASN A 95 -10.13 -0.08 11.16
C ASN A 95 -10.43 1.34 11.64
N ALA A 96 -9.44 2.21 11.65
CA ALA A 96 -9.62 3.63 12.03
C ALA A 96 -10.63 4.33 11.12
N MET A 97 -10.62 4.02 9.82
CA MET A 97 -11.61 4.53 8.87
C MET A 97 -13.02 4.06 9.21
N LEU A 98 -13.22 2.78 9.53
CA LEU A 98 -14.53 2.25 9.90
C LEU A 98 -15.06 2.86 11.21
N GLU A 99 -14.19 3.04 12.21
CA GLU A 99 -14.55 3.70 13.47
C GLU A 99 -15.06 5.12 13.20
N THR A 100 -14.31 5.91 12.46
CA THR A 100 -14.72 7.27 12.10
C THR A 100 -16.01 7.29 11.28
N ALA A 101 -16.17 6.37 10.35
CA ALA A 101 -17.38 6.27 9.53
C ALA A 101 -18.63 5.95 10.36
N LEU A 102 -18.49 5.13 11.40
CA LEU A 102 -19.57 4.87 12.38
C LEU A 102 -19.89 6.12 13.21
N GLU A 103 -18.89 6.77 13.77
CA GLU A 103 -19.06 7.98 14.59
C GLU A 103 -19.72 9.11 13.82
N THR A 104 -19.41 9.24 12.54
CA THR A 104 -19.97 10.28 11.65
C THR A 104 -21.25 9.84 10.94
N ASN A 105 -21.80 8.68 11.26
CA ASN A 105 -22.99 8.09 10.63
C ASN A 105 -22.87 7.90 9.09
N TYR A 106 -21.64 7.75 8.60
CA TYR A 106 -21.38 7.46 7.19
C TYR A 106 -21.73 6.02 6.83
N ILE A 107 -21.56 5.10 7.79
CA ILE A 107 -22.02 3.72 7.75
C ILE A 107 -22.92 3.45 8.97
N LYS A 108 -23.74 2.39 8.87
CA LYS A 108 -24.56 1.92 9.99
C LYS A 108 -23.82 0.83 10.78
N PRO A 109 -24.15 0.63 12.07
CA PRO A 109 -23.59 -0.48 12.84
C PRO A 109 -23.76 -1.86 12.19
N GLU A 110 -24.87 -2.06 11.47
CA GLU A 110 -25.19 -3.29 10.72
C GLU A 110 -24.20 -3.56 9.56
N ASP A 111 -23.62 -2.51 8.98
CA ASP A 111 -22.68 -2.63 7.86
C ASP A 111 -21.28 -3.05 8.32
N LEU A 112 -20.97 -2.85 9.61
CA LEU A 112 -19.61 -3.04 10.14
C LEU A 112 -19.12 -4.47 9.96
N GLU A 113 -19.96 -5.46 10.28
CA GLU A 113 -19.59 -6.87 10.15
C GLU A 113 -19.28 -7.23 8.70
N THR A 114 -20.14 -6.80 7.76
CA THR A 114 -19.94 -7.01 6.32
C THR A 114 -18.61 -6.41 5.83
N LEU A 115 -18.31 -5.19 6.25
CA LEU A 115 -17.08 -4.50 5.86
C LEU A 115 -15.83 -5.15 6.46
N GLN A 116 -15.92 -5.65 7.69
CA GLN A 116 -14.84 -6.39 8.32
C GLN A 116 -14.62 -7.77 7.68
N GLU A 117 -15.69 -8.46 7.30
CA GLU A 117 -15.61 -9.73 6.56
C GLU A 117 -14.98 -9.55 5.18
N TRP A 118 -15.37 -8.52 4.43
CA TRP A 118 -14.75 -8.19 3.15
C TRP A 118 -13.23 -8.04 3.27
N ARG A 119 -12.75 -7.37 4.30
CA ARG A 119 -11.32 -7.12 4.48
C ARG A 119 -10.51 -8.40 4.72
N LYS A 120 -11.11 -9.44 5.29
CA LYS A 120 -10.40 -10.70 5.57
C LYS A 120 -9.91 -11.37 4.30
N ASP A 121 -10.75 -11.40 3.28
CA ASP A 121 -10.44 -11.98 1.97
C ASP A 121 -11.28 -11.33 0.85
N PRO A 122 -10.87 -10.14 0.37
CA PRO A 122 -11.62 -9.43 -0.67
C PRO A 122 -11.73 -10.20 -1.98
N ALA A 123 -10.77 -11.07 -2.28
CA ALA A 123 -10.72 -11.80 -3.54
C ALA A 123 -11.80 -12.89 -3.63
N SER A 124 -12.18 -13.48 -2.49
CA SER A 124 -13.22 -14.52 -2.44
C SER A 124 -14.58 -14.00 -1.98
N TRP A 125 -14.68 -12.71 -1.64
CA TRP A 125 -15.91 -12.13 -1.12
C TRP A 125 -17.00 -12.03 -2.18
N GLN A 126 -18.17 -12.64 -1.93
CA GLN A 126 -19.29 -12.74 -2.87
C GLN A 126 -20.46 -11.81 -2.54
N GLY A 127 -20.25 -10.86 -1.65
CA GLY A 127 -21.28 -9.95 -1.19
C GLY A 127 -21.80 -10.29 0.21
N PRO A 128 -22.63 -9.42 0.78
CA PRO A 128 -23.28 -9.70 2.05
C PRO A 128 -24.16 -10.93 1.88
N ASN A 129 -24.08 -11.86 2.83
CA ASN A 129 -24.95 -13.04 2.86
C ASN A 129 -26.39 -12.57 2.93
N ASN A 130 -27.08 -12.53 1.79
CA ASN A 130 -28.51 -12.38 1.74
C ASN A 130 -29.16 -13.69 2.22
N ASN A 131 -29.05 -13.97 3.51
CA ASN A 131 -29.96 -14.89 4.18
C ASN A 131 -31.31 -14.18 4.33
N THR A 132 -31.96 -13.91 3.20
CA THR A 132 -33.41 -13.69 3.20
C THR A 132 -34.00 -15.09 3.22
N PRO A 133 -34.70 -15.51 4.27
CA PRO A 133 -35.45 -16.75 4.21
C PRO A 133 -36.42 -16.60 3.07
N SER A 134 -36.33 -17.51 2.11
CA SER A 134 -37.38 -17.68 1.09
C SER A 134 -38.67 -18.00 1.83
N VAL A 135 -39.60 -17.06 1.81
CA VAL A 135 -40.97 -17.27 2.29
C VAL A 135 -41.73 -18.06 1.24
#